data_5fd73873a36d55dc1e11b43e951e325b
#
_entry.id   5fd73873a36d55dc1e11b43e951e325b
#
_cell.length_a   1.000
_cell.length_b   1.000
_cell.length_c   1.000
_cell.angle_alpha   90.00
_cell.angle_beta   90.00
_cell.angle_gamma   90.00
#
_symmetry.space_group_name_H-M   'P 1'
#
loop_
_entity.id
_entity.type
_entity.pdbx_description
1 polymer ?
#
loop_
_entity_poly.entity_id
_entity_poly.type
_entity_poly.pdbx_seq_one_letter_code
_entity_poly.pdbx_strand_id
1 'polypeptide(L)'
;MAIEVYIFDCDGVIIDSAEDIAVAVNTALKEFGYWTVPLEKITEFVGDGTQALLLRALKFSTKNKFDESSEYSRQNFQKILSFYMEYYYSHAVVKTRLYAGVKELLKILKQKGKKICLLTNKPESIAATILKKLKVFDYFDFITGPDTKDENGNEIPKKPAPDGLLFSLKKINEKYGTQYTNKNAIMFGDSAQDIIAGKAFGCMTVACRGGIGNKEKLLEQKADLCFSVASEIEKFIDVLSKNSELTETEKYAMQNEVPVLQDSGSDFIVDYIKNHDIKNILEVGTAIGTSAIRFAQIRSDIHVTTIEIDEKRHQVARKNIEEAGLSQRINAIYGDALAIELNQSFDLIFIDAAKAQYINFFNRFSPLLSENGVIISDNLSFHGMVEDLSLTRNYSTIKLVKKIRKYIEFLKTNEDFKTDFYEVGDGISVSRRK
;
A
#
# COMPACT_ATOMS: atom_id res chain seq x y z
N MET A 1 -9.95 13.25 14.29
CA MET A 1 -11.23 13.09 13.57
C MET A 1 -11.13 11.85 12.68
N ALA A 2 -12.21 11.09 12.55
CA ALA A 2 -12.26 9.90 11.72
C ALA A 2 -12.05 10.24 10.24
N ILE A 3 -11.26 9.44 9.53
CA ILE A 3 -11.10 9.53 8.08
C ILE A 3 -12.29 8.85 7.40
N GLU A 4 -13.00 9.60 6.56
CA GLU A 4 -14.22 9.17 5.89
C GLU A 4 -14.12 9.25 4.37
N VAL A 5 -13.25 10.12 3.84
CA VAL A 5 -13.09 10.38 2.41
C VAL A 5 -11.68 10.03 1.98
N TYR A 6 -11.55 9.01 1.14
CA TYR A 6 -10.30 8.51 0.58
C TYR A 6 -10.15 9.01 -0.85
N ILE A 7 -9.13 9.82 -1.10
CA ILE A 7 -8.88 10.45 -2.40
C ILE A 7 -7.57 9.91 -2.96
N PHE A 8 -7.63 9.29 -4.12
CA PHE A 8 -6.49 8.62 -4.74
C PHE A 8 -6.07 9.35 -6.02
N ASP A 9 -4.76 9.48 -6.26
CA ASP A 9 -4.30 9.69 -7.62
C ASP A 9 -4.51 8.44 -8.48
N CYS A 10 -4.43 8.58 -9.77
CA CYS A 10 -4.65 7.50 -10.74
C CYS A 10 -3.36 6.74 -11.04
N ASP A 11 -2.45 7.41 -11.77
CA ASP A 11 -1.20 6.82 -12.27
C ASP A 11 -0.21 6.68 -11.11
N GLY A 12 0.38 5.50 -10.92
CA GLY A 12 1.33 5.26 -9.83
C GLY A 12 0.70 4.94 -8.47
N VAL A 13 -0.64 5.07 -8.33
CA VAL A 13 -1.36 4.79 -7.08
C VAL A 13 -2.42 3.70 -7.28
N ILE A 14 -3.38 3.92 -8.17
CA ILE A 14 -4.41 2.92 -8.51
C ILE A 14 -3.91 2.01 -9.62
N ILE A 15 -3.27 2.58 -10.64
CA ILE A 15 -2.84 1.86 -11.84
C ILE A 15 -1.33 2.05 -12.11
N ASP A 16 -0.71 0.96 -12.57
CA ASP A 16 0.60 0.98 -13.22
C ASP A 16 0.38 1.15 -14.73
N SER A 17 0.54 2.38 -15.22
CA SER A 17 0.30 2.78 -16.62
C SER A 17 1.59 3.14 -17.36
N ALA A 18 2.75 2.97 -16.75
CA ALA A 18 4.04 3.45 -17.26
C ALA A 18 4.35 2.97 -18.69
N GLU A 19 4.12 1.69 -18.98
CA GLU A 19 4.42 1.12 -20.29
C GLU A 19 3.49 1.68 -21.39
N ASP A 20 2.19 1.79 -21.14
CA ASP A 20 1.25 2.29 -22.15
C ASP A 20 1.46 3.78 -22.41
N ILE A 21 1.78 4.56 -21.38
CA ILE A 21 2.19 5.97 -21.53
C ILE A 21 3.45 6.06 -22.39
N ALA A 22 4.46 5.24 -22.11
CA ALA A 22 5.72 5.27 -22.85
C ALA A 22 5.53 4.87 -24.32
N VAL A 23 4.71 3.86 -24.59
CA VAL A 23 4.36 3.46 -25.96
C VAL A 23 3.66 4.60 -26.70
N ALA A 24 2.67 5.24 -26.07
CA ALA A 24 1.92 6.34 -26.67
C ALA A 24 2.81 7.56 -26.97
N VAL A 25 3.66 7.97 -26.00
CA VAL A 25 4.64 9.06 -26.20
C VAL A 25 5.57 8.73 -27.36
N ASN A 26 6.16 7.55 -27.36
CA ASN A 26 7.13 7.17 -28.39
C ASN A 26 6.49 6.96 -29.77
N THR A 27 5.25 6.54 -29.84
CA THR A 27 4.49 6.46 -31.10
C THR A 27 4.25 7.86 -31.65
N ALA A 28 3.82 8.80 -30.81
CA ALA A 28 3.64 10.18 -31.22
C ALA A 28 4.98 10.83 -31.66
N LEU A 29 6.06 10.63 -30.91
CA LEU A 29 7.37 11.16 -31.29
C LEU A 29 7.84 10.63 -32.66
N LYS A 30 7.71 9.31 -32.90
CA LYS A 30 8.08 8.69 -34.17
C LYS A 30 7.29 9.21 -35.36
N GLU A 31 5.96 9.36 -35.19
CA GLU A 31 5.06 9.87 -36.23
C GLU A 31 5.51 11.24 -36.74
N PHE A 32 6.04 12.08 -35.85
CA PHE A 32 6.51 13.42 -36.17
C PHE A 32 8.02 13.53 -36.37
N GLY A 33 8.73 12.39 -36.56
CA GLY A 33 10.14 12.35 -36.92
C GLY A 33 11.12 12.62 -35.77
N TYR A 34 10.68 12.47 -34.52
CA TYR A 34 11.53 12.64 -33.33
C TYR A 34 12.08 11.31 -32.83
N TRP A 35 13.18 11.37 -32.07
CA TRP A 35 13.77 10.21 -31.43
C TRP A 35 12.93 9.72 -30.24
N THR A 36 12.92 8.41 -30.00
CA THR A 36 12.26 7.81 -28.86
C THR A 36 12.97 8.12 -27.55
N VAL A 37 12.21 8.11 -26.48
CA VAL A 37 12.66 8.34 -25.10
C VAL A 37 12.60 7.02 -24.32
N PRO A 38 13.63 6.63 -23.55
CA PRO A 38 13.59 5.45 -22.71
C PRO A 38 12.46 5.49 -21.69
N LEU A 39 11.94 4.30 -21.30
CA LEU A 39 10.84 4.16 -20.35
C LEU A 39 11.13 4.88 -19.03
N GLU A 40 12.33 4.68 -18.49
CA GLU A 40 12.77 5.28 -17.21
C GLU A 40 12.72 6.81 -17.24
N LYS A 41 13.01 7.42 -18.42
CA LYS A 41 12.93 8.88 -18.57
C LYS A 41 11.49 9.35 -18.73
N ILE A 42 10.64 8.58 -19.40
CA ILE A 42 9.23 8.91 -19.52
C ILE A 42 8.56 8.89 -18.16
N THR A 43 8.87 7.89 -17.32
CA THR A 43 8.32 7.81 -15.96
C THR A 43 8.69 9.02 -15.11
N GLU A 44 9.91 9.56 -15.24
CA GLU A 44 10.31 10.79 -14.54
C GLU A 44 9.50 12.04 -14.97
N PHE A 45 8.88 12.00 -16.15
CA PHE A 45 8.11 13.11 -16.70
C PHE A 45 6.63 13.07 -16.33
N VAL A 46 6.14 11.95 -15.81
CA VAL A 46 4.73 11.75 -15.39
C VAL A 46 4.46 12.54 -14.11
N GLY A 47 3.19 12.97 -13.94
CA GLY A 47 2.68 13.64 -12.73
C GLY A 47 2.15 15.06 -12.98
N ASP A 48 2.75 15.84 -13.92
CA ASP A 48 2.35 17.22 -14.19
C ASP A 48 1.31 17.35 -15.32
N GLY A 49 0.76 16.22 -15.77
CA GLY A 49 -0.23 16.15 -16.85
C GLY A 49 0.38 16.00 -18.24
N THR A 50 -0.49 15.71 -19.21
CA THR A 50 -0.12 15.27 -20.57
C THR A 50 0.75 16.28 -21.34
N GLN A 51 0.45 17.57 -21.25
CA GLN A 51 1.22 18.59 -21.96
C GLN A 51 2.67 18.66 -21.45
N ALA A 52 2.85 18.66 -20.13
CA ALA A 52 4.17 18.71 -19.52
C ALA A 52 4.99 17.45 -19.84
N LEU A 53 4.36 16.26 -19.81
CA LEU A 53 4.95 14.99 -20.20
C LEU A 53 5.50 15.04 -21.62
N LEU A 54 4.68 15.42 -22.60
CA LEU A 54 5.07 15.49 -24.02
C LEU A 54 6.14 16.53 -24.28
N LEU A 55 6.04 17.70 -23.63
CA LEU A 55 7.03 18.76 -23.78
C LEU A 55 8.41 18.32 -23.28
N ARG A 56 8.45 17.66 -22.10
CA ARG A 56 9.69 17.10 -21.56
C ARG A 56 10.26 16.00 -22.48
N ALA A 57 9.41 15.15 -23.03
CA ALA A 57 9.82 14.10 -23.97
C ALA A 57 10.39 14.69 -25.26
N LEU A 58 9.79 15.74 -25.82
CA LEU A 58 10.31 16.48 -26.99
C LEU A 58 11.64 17.16 -26.70
N LYS A 59 11.77 17.84 -25.55
CA LYS A 59 13.03 18.44 -25.13
C LYS A 59 14.14 17.39 -25.01
N PHE A 60 13.84 16.26 -24.40
CA PHE A 60 14.80 15.17 -24.29
C PHE A 60 15.18 14.61 -25.67
N SER A 61 14.19 14.30 -26.52
CA SER A 61 14.37 13.79 -27.88
C SER A 61 15.21 14.72 -28.76
N THR A 62 15.06 16.02 -28.60
CA THR A 62 15.78 17.04 -29.39
C THR A 62 17.06 17.56 -28.72
N LYS A 63 17.49 16.94 -27.60
CA LYS A 63 18.63 17.42 -26.78
C LYS A 63 18.49 18.89 -26.39
N ASN A 64 17.30 19.26 -25.91
CA ASN A 64 16.89 20.61 -25.52
C ASN A 64 16.90 21.66 -26.67
N LYS A 65 16.83 21.24 -27.92
CA LYS A 65 16.75 22.14 -29.08
C LYS A 65 15.30 22.49 -29.46
N PHE A 66 14.30 21.96 -28.80
CA PHE A 66 12.89 22.30 -29.03
C PHE A 66 12.60 23.69 -28.48
N ASP A 67 12.35 24.65 -29.37
CA ASP A 67 12.08 26.07 -29.04
C ASP A 67 10.57 26.28 -28.86
N GLU A 68 10.13 26.39 -27.63
CA GLU A 68 8.71 26.67 -27.28
C GLU A 68 8.22 28.09 -27.68
N SER A 69 9.13 29.01 -27.89
CA SER A 69 8.79 30.39 -28.25
C SER A 69 8.38 30.51 -29.72
N SER A 70 8.87 29.61 -30.57
CA SER A 70 8.56 29.60 -32.00
C SER A 70 7.11 29.22 -32.27
N GLU A 71 6.42 29.95 -33.11
CA GLU A 71 5.04 29.66 -33.52
C GLU A 71 4.94 28.28 -34.22
N TYR A 72 5.90 27.99 -35.07
CA TYR A 72 6.00 26.68 -35.75
C TYR A 72 6.09 25.51 -34.75
N SER A 73 6.93 25.66 -33.73
CA SER A 73 7.06 24.65 -32.70
C SER A 73 5.77 24.47 -31.89
N ARG A 74 5.07 25.57 -31.57
CA ARG A 74 3.78 25.52 -30.86
C ARG A 74 2.71 24.80 -31.67
N GLN A 75 2.58 25.14 -32.98
CA GLN A 75 1.64 24.47 -33.87
C GLN A 75 1.96 22.97 -34.03
N ASN A 76 3.26 22.64 -34.17
CA ASN A 76 3.71 21.25 -34.25
C ASN A 76 3.45 20.49 -32.94
N PHE A 77 3.68 21.11 -31.79
CA PHE A 77 3.36 20.53 -30.48
C PHE A 77 1.86 20.20 -30.35
N GLN A 78 0.97 21.06 -30.81
CA GLN A 78 -0.47 20.81 -30.77
C GLN A 78 -0.85 19.59 -31.63
N LYS A 79 -0.22 19.39 -32.78
CA LYS A 79 -0.44 18.20 -33.61
C LYS A 79 0.04 16.92 -32.92
N ILE A 80 1.21 16.97 -32.29
CA ILE A 80 1.77 15.84 -31.53
C ILE A 80 0.87 15.50 -30.33
N LEU A 81 0.40 16.53 -29.61
CA LEU A 81 -0.51 16.36 -28.49
C LEU A 81 -1.83 15.71 -28.92
N SER A 82 -2.43 16.20 -30.01
CA SER A 82 -3.67 15.63 -30.54
C SER A 82 -3.50 14.17 -30.95
N PHE A 83 -2.41 13.85 -31.66
CA PHE A 83 -2.11 12.47 -32.04
C PHE A 83 -1.89 11.56 -30.83
N TYR A 84 -1.11 12.05 -29.83
CA TYR A 84 -0.90 11.32 -28.58
C TYR A 84 -2.22 11.03 -27.88
N MET A 85 -3.09 12.03 -27.75
CA MET A 85 -4.38 11.87 -27.07
C MET A 85 -5.26 10.83 -27.75
N GLU A 86 -5.37 10.88 -29.08
CA GLU A 86 -6.14 9.92 -29.87
C GLU A 86 -5.59 8.48 -29.74
N TYR A 87 -4.26 8.35 -29.89
CA TYR A 87 -3.60 7.07 -29.75
C TYR A 87 -3.74 6.50 -28.34
N TYR A 88 -3.44 7.32 -27.31
CA TYR A 88 -3.50 6.87 -25.92
C TYR A 88 -4.92 6.53 -25.48
N TYR A 89 -5.94 7.28 -25.92
CA TYR A 89 -7.34 6.97 -25.61
C TYR A 89 -7.73 5.54 -26.01
N SER A 90 -7.29 5.11 -27.16
CA SER A 90 -7.60 3.76 -27.68
C SER A 90 -6.69 2.66 -27.09
N HIS A 91 -5.47 2.98 -26.67
CA HIS A 91 -4.45 2.01 -26.25
C HIS A 91 -4.06 2.12 -24.76
N ALA A 92 -4.80 2.85 -23.94
CA ALA A 92 -4.45 3.11 -22.55
C ALA A 92 -4.55 1.88 -21.63
N VAL A 93 -5.05 0.74 -22.09
CA VAL A 93 -5.16 -0.52 -21.32
C VAL A 93 -4.73 -1.70 -22.19
N VAL A 94 -3.47 -1.70 -22.61
CA VAL A 94 -2.79 -2.84 -23.26
C VAL A 94 -1.89 -3.53 -22.23
N LYS A 95 -1.13 -2.75 -21.49
CA LYS A 95 -0.23 -3.18 -20.42
C LYS A 95 -0.63 -2.64 -19.04
N THR A 96 -1.44 -1.59 -19.02
CA THR A 96 -1.93 -0.95 -17.79
C THR A 96 -2.73 -1.94 -16.95
N ARG A 97 -2.47 -1.95 -15.64
CA ARG A 97 -3.12 -2.83 -14.66
C ARG A 97 -3.23 -2.14 -13.31
N LEU A 98 -4.02 -2.71 -12.42
CA LEU A 98 -4.10 -2.27 -11.02
C LEU A 98 -2.79 -2.61 -10.28
N TYR A 99 -2.42 -1.76 -9.33
CA TYR A 99 -1.44 -2.17 -8.31
C TYR A 99 -2.01 -3.28 -7.44
N ALA A 100 -1.08 -4.08 -6.86
CA ALA A 100 -1.44 -5.19 -6.00
C ALA A 100 -2.30 -4.74 -4.80
N GLY A 101 -3.37 -5.50 -4.50
CA GLY A 101 -4.27 -5.25 -3.38
C GLY A 101 -5.22 -4.04 -3.55
N VAL A 102 -5.09 -3.25 -4.63
CA VAL A 102 -5.93 -2.04 -4.82
C VAL A 102 -7.41 -2.39 -4.95
N LYS A 103 -7.74 -3.44 -5.68
CA LYS A 103 -9.15 -3.84 -5.86
C LYS A 103 -9.79 -4.25 -4.54
N GLU A 104 -9.06 -5.00 -3.73
CA GLU A 104 -9.46 -5.43 -2.39
C GLU A 104 -9.61 -4.24 -1.46
N LEU A 105 -8.66 -3.32 -1.45
CA LEU A 105 -8.75 -2.06 -0.70
C LEU A 105 -10.02 -1.28 -1.04
N LEU A 106 -10.30 -1.06 -2.33
CA LEU A 106 -11.49 -0.34 -2.78
C LEU A 106 -12.78 -1.05 -2.32
N LYS A 107 -12.82 -2.38 -2.38
CA LYS A 107 -13.94 -3.20 -1.88
C LYS A 107 -14.13 -3.02 -0.37
N ILE A 108 -13.05 -3.12 0.41
CA ILE A 108 -13.09 -2.97 1.87
C ILE A 108 -13.55 -1.56 2.27
N LEU A 109 -13.03 -0.52 1.63
CA LEU A 109 -13.45 0.85 1.87
C LEU A 109 -14.96 1.03 1.63
N LYS A 110 -15.51 0.47 0.54
CA LYS A 110 -16.95 0.50 0.26
C LYS A 110 -17.76 -0.27 1.30
N GLN A 111 -17.30 -1.45 1.70
CA GLN A 111 -17.97 -2.26 2.74
C GLN A 111 -18.01 -1.52 4.08
N LYS A 112 -16.98 -0.73 4.41
CA LYS A 112 -16.92 0.11 5.60
C LYS A 112 -17.65 1.46 5.42
N GLY A 113 -18.36 1.67 4.32
CA GLY A 113 -19.14 2.89 4.05
C GLY A 113 -18.31 4.13 3.72
N LYS A 114 -16.99 3.97 3.50
CA LYS A 114 -16.09 5.08 3.17
C LYS A 114 -16.37 5.64 1.77
N LYS A 115 -16.10 6.93 1.59
CA LYS A 115 -16.26 7.64 0.32
C LYS A 115 -14.94 7.60 -0.43
N ILE A 116 -14.99 7.31 -1.73
CA ILE A 116 -13.81 7.08 -2.55
C ILE A 116 -13.84 8.01 -3.75
N CYS A 117 -12.81 8.86 -3.87
CA CYS A 117 -12.64 9.77 -5.01
C CYS A 117 -11.33 9.46 -5.75
N LEU A 118 -11.32 9.74 -7.04
CA LEU A 118 -10.11 9.82 -7.84
C LEU A 118 -9.84 11.30 -8.15
N LEU A 119 -8.61 11.78 -7.92
CA LEU A 119 -8.15 13.09 -8.31
C LEU A 119 -6.84 12.98 -9.08
N THR A 120 -6.87 13.29 -10.36
CA THR A 120 -5.74 13.05 -11.26
C THR A 120 -5.44 14.23 -12.18
N ASN A 121 -4.17 14.38 -12.57
CA ASN A 121 -3.76 15.32 -13.63
C ASN A 121 -3.92 14.73 -15.06
N LYS A 122 -4.38 13.47 -15.15
CA LYS A 122 -4.82 12.83 -16.39
C LYS A 122 -6.24 13.30 -16.74
N PRO A 123 -6.60 13.48 -18.03
CA PRO A 123 -7.98 13.76 -18.42
C PRO A 123 -8.98 12.76 -17.83
N GLU A 124 -10.06 13.28 -17.26
CA GLU A 124 -11.11 12.49 -16.59
C GLU A 124 -11.66 11.38 -17.50
N SER A 125 -11.93 11.72 -18.76
CA SER A 125 -12.47 10.80 -19.76
C SER A 125 -11.57 9.58 -19.99
N ILE A 126 -10.25 9.78 -19.99
CA ILE A 126 -9.26 8.71 -20.13
C ILE A 126 -9.22 7.88 -18.85
N ALA A 127 -9.14 8.52 -17.68
CA ALA A 127 -9.13 7.84 -16.39
C ALA A 127 -10.38 6.96 -16.22
N ALA A 128 -11.56 7.50 -16.49
CA ALA A 128 -12.83 6.75 -16.44
C ALA A 128 -12.84 5.54 -17.38
N THR A 129 -12.33 5.70 -18.61
CA THR A 129 -12.23 4.59 -19.59
C THR A 129 -11.32 3.47 -19.08
N ILE A 130 -10.16 3.82 -18.52
CA ILE A 130 -9.21 2.86 -17.94
C ILE A 130 -9.87 2.11 -16.77
N LEU A 131 -10.47 2.83 -15.82
CA LEU A 131 -11.10 2.21 -14.64
C LEU A 131 -12.26 1.29 -15.01
N LYS A 132 -13.06 1.63 -16.04
CA LYS A 132 -14.12 0.76 -16.57
C LYS A 132 -13.54 -0.53 -17.15
N LYS A 133 -12.50 -0.45 -17.98
CA LYS A 133 -11.83 -1.63 -18.55
C LYS A 133 -11.21 -2.51 -17.46
N LEU A 134 -10.68 -1.92 -16.37
CA LEU A 134 -10.12 -2.64 -15.23
C LEU A 134 -11.18 -3.09 -14.19
N LYS A 135 -12.47 -2.80 -14.43
CA LYS A 135 -13.62 -3.20 -13.59
C LYS A 135 -13.52 -2.69 -12.14
N VAL A 136 -13.11 -1.45 -11.98
CA VAL A 136 -13.03 -0.76 -10.68
C VAL A 136 -13.70 0.62 -10.68
N PHE A 137 -14.28 1.06 -11.80
CA PHE A 137 -14.93 2.37 -11.94
C PHE A 137 -16.03 2.59 -10.88
N ASP A 138 -16.85 1.57 -10.63
CA ASP A 138 -18.04 1.67 -9.75
C ASP A 138 -17.68 1.81 -8.25
N TYR A 139 -16.41 1.64 -7.90
CA TYR A 139 -15.96 1.91 -6.53
C TYR A 139 -15.80 3.40 -6.25
N PHE A 140 -15.62 4.24 -7.28
CA PHE A 140 -15.39 5.67 -7.10
C PHE A 140 -16.70 6.44 -7.06
N ASP A 141 -16.85 7.31 -6.08
CA ASP A 141 -18.00 8.20 -5.93
C ASP A 141 -17.92 9.38 -6.89
N PHE A 142 -16.70 9.87 -7.13
CA PHE A 142 -16.36 10.92 -8.08
C PHE A 142 -14.98 10.70 -8.67
N ILE A 143 -14.81 11.11 -9.92
CA ILE A 143 -13.54 11.21 -10.62
C ILE A 143 -13.36 12.67 -11.01
N THR A 144 -12.22 13.26 -10.69
CA THR A 144 -11.88 14.65 -11.00
C THR A 144 -10.59 14.68 -11.79
N GLY A 145 -10.63 15.25 -12.98
CA GLY A 145 -9.49 15.50 -13.86
C GLY A 145 -9.40 16.99 -14.24
N PRO A 146 -8.40 17.38 -15.04
CA PRO A 146 -8.24 18.77 -15.48
C PRO A 146 -9.32 19.26 -16.44
N ASP A 147 -10.08 18.35 -17.05
CA ASP A 147 -11.22 18.60 -17.94
C ASP A 147 -12.57 18.58 -17.20
N THR A 148 -12.56 18.29 -15.90
CA THR A 148 -13.75 18.42 -15.04
C THR A 148 -14.08 19.90 -14.84
N LYS A 149 -15.38 20.22 -14.94
CA LYS A 149 -15.87 21.59 -14.80
C LYS A 149 -16.63 21.78 -13.49
N ASP A 150 -16.43 22.94 -12.87
CA ASP A 150 -17.22 23.40 -11.73
C ASP A 150 -18.64 23.81 -12.14
N GLU A 151 -19.43 24.28 -11.18
CA GLU A 151 -20.82 24.73 -11.41
C GLU A 151 -20.91 25.97 -12.29
N ASN A 152 -19.82 26.73 -12.43
CA ASN A 152 -19.72 27.93 -13.28
C ASN A 152 -19.16 27.62 -14.67
N GLY A 153 -18.83 26.34 -14.94
CA GLY A 153 -18.23 25.90 -16.20
C GLY A 153 -16.72 26.09 -16.30
N ASN A 154 -16.03 26.47 -15.21
CA ASN A 154 -14.58 26.60 -15.18
C ASN A 154 -13.93 25.23 -14.96
N GLU A 155 -12.79 25.02 -15.61
CA GLU A 155 -11.96 23.81 -15.39
C GLU A 155 -11.35 23.83 -13.98
N ILE A 156 -11.28 22.65 -13.36
CA ILE A 156 -10.66 22.50 -12.03
C ILE A 156 -9.14 22.59 -12.17
N PRO A 157 -8.47 23.47 -11.42
CA PRO A 157 -7.01 23.57 -11.43
C PRO A 157 -6.33 22.23 -11.09
N LYS A 158 -5.26 21.93 -11.84
CA LYS A 158 -4.46 20.71 -11.63
C LYS A 158 -3.72 20.74 -10.30
N LYS A 159 -3.44 19.55 -9.74
CA LYS A 159 -2.44 19.43 -8.67
C LYS A 159 -1.10 20.03 -9.14
N PRO A 160 -0.41 20.83 -8.31
CA PRO A 160 -0.49 20.89 -6.86
C PRO A 160 -1.54 21.87 -6.27
N ALA A 161 -2.44 22.48 -7.08
CA ALA A 161 -3.53 23.27 -6.53
C ALA A 161 -4.48 22.37 -5.70
N PRO A 162 -5.00 22.86 -4.55
CA PRO A 162 -5.88 22.08 -3.68
C PRO A 162 -7.34 22.01 -4.17
N ASP A 163 -7.67 22.72 -5.24
CA ASP A 163 -9.02 22.95 -5.76
C ASP A 163 -9.75 21.64 -6.08
N GLY A 164 -9.04 20.66 -6.65
CA GLY A 164 -9.62 19.35 -6.94
C GLY A 164 -10.01 18.58 -5.69
N LEU A 165 -9.27 18.73 -4.58
CA LEU A 165 -9.61 18.14 -3.28
C LEU A 165 -10.84 18.82 -2.67
N LEU A 166 -10.88 20.16 -2.73
CA LEU A 166 -12.03 20.92 -2.27
C LEU A 166 -13.29 20.55 -3.05
N PHE A 167 -13.18 20.47 -4.38
CA PHE A 167 -14.28 20.08 -5.27
C PHE A 167 -14.78 18.67 -4.96
N SER A 168 -13.88 17.70 -4.83
CA SER A 168 -14.23 16.30 -4.50
C SER A 168 -14.96 16.22 -3.17
N LEU A 169 -14.48 16.90 -2.13
CA LEU A 169 -15.12 16.93 -0.82
C LEU A 169 -16.51 17.58 -0.86
N LYS A 170 -16.65 18.71 -1.59
CA LYS A 170 -17.93 19.37 -1.81
C LYS A 170 -18.94 18.41 -2.45
N LYS A 171 -18.54 17.72 -3.51
CA LYS A 171 -19.40 16.74 -4.22
C LYS A 171 -19.81 15.56 -3.35
N ILE A 172 -18.92 15.07 -2.48
CA ILE A 172 -19.26 14.04 -1.49
C ILE A 172 -20.32 14.56 -0.51
N ASN A 173 -20.10 15.74 0.04
CA ASN A 173 -21.05 16.33 1.01
C ASN A 173 -22.44 16.56 0.37
N GLU A 174 -22.49 17.05 -0.87
CA GLU A 174 -23.73 17.21 -1.63
C GLU A 174 -24.44 15.88 -1.87
N LYS A 175 -23.69 14.86 -2.35
CA LYS A 175 -24.25 13.54 -2.68
C LYS A 175 -24.83 12.79 -1.48
N TYR A 176 -24.17 12.90 -0.33
CA TYR A 176 -24.50 12.10 0.86
C TYR A 176 -25.14 12.89 1.99
N GLY A 177 -25.34 14.20 1.85
CA GLY A 177 -25.87 15.06 2.90
C GLY A 177 -24.96 15.14 4.12
N THR A 178 -23.64 15.04 3.94
CA THR A 178 -22.65 15.05 5.02
C THR A 178 -22.02 16.45 5.17
N GLN A 179 -21.29 16.64 6.29
CA GLN A 179 -20.53 17.87 6.56
C GLN A 179 -19.05 17.55 6.83
N TYR A 180 -18.49 16.67 6.02
CA TYR A 180 -17.07 16.34 6.12
C TYR A 180 -16.21 17.57 5.80
N THR A 181 -15.10 17.69 6.52
CA THR A 181 -14.08 18.72 6.34
C THR A 181 -12.79 18.13 5.80
N ASN A 182 -11.81 18.95 5.51
CA ASN A 182 -10.47 18.50 5.15
C ASN A 182 -9.87 17.51 6.17
N LYS A 183 -10.24 17.61 7.46
CA LYS A 183 -9.77 16.70 8.52
C LYS A 183 -10.37 15.29 8.45
N ASN A 184 -11.42 15.11 7.65
CA ASN A 184 -12.02 13.79 7.38
C ASN A 184 -11.50 13.17 6.09
N ALA A 185 -10.58 13.83 5.38
CA ALA A 185 -10.05 13.41 4.08
C ALA A 185 -8.58 12.95 4.19
N ILE A 186 -8.23 12.02 3.30
CA ILE A 186 -6.85 11.53 3.11
C ILE A 186 -6.54 11.47 1.62
N MET A 187 -5.36 12.01 1.22
CA MET A 187 -4.90 12.03 -0.17
C MET A 187 -3.72 11.08 -0.38
N PHE A 188 -3.87 10.18 -1.35
CA PHE A 188 -2.84 9.24 -1.77
C PHE A 188 -2.21 9.69 -3.09
N GLY A 189 -0.88 9.79 -3.13
CA GLY A 189 -0.17 10.15 -4.34
C GLY A 189 1.23 9.55 -4.41
N ASP A 190 1.75 9.44 -5.63
CA ASP A 190 3.12 8.99 -5.91
C ASP A 190 4.03 10.12 -6.41
N SER A 191 3.50 11.33 -6.49
CA SER A 191 4.21 12.53 -6.95
C SER A 191 4.22 13.64 -5.91
N ALA A 192 5.18 14.58 -6.03
CA ALA A 192 5.26 15.75 -5.17
C ALA A 192 3.97 16.60 -5.22
N GLN A 193 3.33 16.68 -6.39
CA GLN A 193 2.12 17.46 -6.61
C GLN A 193 0.95 17.00 -5.74
N ASP A 194 0.83 15.71 -5.51
CA ASP A 194 -0.22 15.11 -4.68
C ASP A 194 -0.08 15.55 -3.23
N ILE A 195 1.14 15.42 -2.71
CA ILE A 195 1.43 15.75 -1.33
C ILE A 195 1.33 17.25 -1.07
N ILE A 196 1.80 18.09 -2.02
CA ILE A 196 1.65 19.54 -1.94
C ILE A 196 0.17 19.93 -1.94
N ALA A 197 -0.64 19.36 -2.86
CA ALA A 197 -2.09 19.60 -2.92
C ALA A 197 -2.79 19.19 -1.61
N GLY A 198 -2.50 17.98 -1.10
CA GLY A 198 -3.06 17.48 0.15
C GLY A 198 -2.72 18.36 1.34
N LYS A 199 -1.46 18.78 1.47
CA LYS A 199 -1.02 19.73 2.52
C LYS A 199 -1.65 21.09 2.40
N ALA A 200 -1.73 21.65 1.19
CA ALA A 200 -2.39 22.94 0.94
C ALA A 200 -3.89 22.89 1.27
N PHE A 201 -4.55 21.76 1.02
CA PHE A 201 -5.93 21.50 1.43
C PHE A 201 -6.05 21.27 2.95
N GLY A 202 -4.98 20.81 3.61
CA GLY A 202 -4.92 20.52 5.03
C GLY A 202 -5.54 19.16 5.43
N CYS A 203 -5.57 18.20 4.50
CA CYS A 203 -5.93 16.81 4.77
C CYS A 203 -4.68 15.96 5.12
N MET A 204 -4.90 14.74 5.60
CA MET A 204 -3.84 13.75 5.75
C MET A 204 -3.30 13.36 4.38
N THR A 205 -1.99 13.12 4.29
CA THR A 205 -1.29 12.79 3.04
C THR A 205 -0.55 11.45 3.13
N VAL A 206 -0.63 10.67 2.06
CA VAL A 206 0.04 9.37 1.92
C VAL A 206 0.92 9.37 0.67
N ALA A 207 2.21 9.18 0.85
CA ALA A 207 3.16 8.98 -0.24
C ALA A 207 3.23 7.50 -0.64
N CYS A 208 2.91 7.18 -1.90
CA CYS A 208 3.03 5.84 -2.50
C CYS A 208 4.36 5.73 -3.25
N ARG A 209 5.43 5.35 -2.58
CA ARG A 209 6.81 5.36 -3.13
C ARG A 209 7.11 4.25 -4.15
N GLY A 210 6.24 3.28 -4.32
CA GLY A 210 6.31 2.23 -5.35
C GLY A 210 5.64 2.62 -6.66
N GLY A 211 5.11 3.85 -6.76
CA GLY A 211 4.52 4.41 -7.97
C GLY A 211 5.54 4.74 -9.07
N ILE A 212 5.08 5.45 -10.08
CA ILE A 212 5.85 5.81 -11.27
C ILE A 212 6.47 7.21 -11.20
N GLY A 213 6.07 8.03 -10.23
CA GLY A 213 6.57 9.39 -10.03
C GLY A 213 8.02 9.46 -9.55
N ASN A 214 8.58 10.68 -9.51
CA ASN A 214 9.93 10.91 -8.99
C ASN A 214 9.98 10.72 -7.48
N LYS A 215 10.58 9.62 -7.04
CA LYS A 215 10.62 9.19 -5.64
C LYS A 215 11.36 10.19 -4.73
N GLU A 216 12.45 10.79 -5.19
CA GLU A 216 13.23 11.74 -4.37
C GLU A 216 12.38 12.98 -4.09
N LYS A 217 11.79 13.59 -5.13
CA LYS A 217 10.90 14.75 -4.99
C LYS A 217 9.67 14.45 -4.14
N LEU A 218 9.11 13.23 -4.25
CA LEU A 218 8.00 12.79 -3.42
C LEU A 218 8.38 12.76 -1.93
N LEU A 219 9.50 12.15 -1.58
CA LEU A 219 9.97 12.02 -0.19
C LEU A 219 10.35 13.37 0.44
N GLU A 220 10.88 14.31 -0.36
CA GLU A 220 11.15 15.69 0.08
C GLU A 220 9.90 16.39 0.62
N GLN A 221 8.71 16.01 0.15
CA GLN A 221 7.46 16.61 0.58
C GLN A 221 7.02 16.19 1.98
N LYS A 222 7.65 15.17 2.60
CA LYS A 222 7.37 14.72 3.98
C LYS A 222 5.86 14.52 4.19
N ALA A 223 5.25 13.58 3.45
CA ALA A 223 3.87 13.17 3.67
C ALA A 223 3.68 12.66 5.11
N ASP A 224 2.44 12.72 5.62
CA ASP A 224 2.12 12.24 6.97
C ASP A 224 2.35 10.72 7.09
N LEU A 225 2.07 9.97 6.03
CA LEU A 225 2.30 8.53 5.92
C LEU A 225 3.06 8.21 4.62
N CYS A 226 3.80 7.09 4.62
CA CYS A 226 4.55 6.64 3.46
C CYS A 226 4.46 5.12 3.33
N PHE A 227 3.93 4.63 2.20
CA PHE A 227 3.79 3.22 1.89
C PHE A 227 4.42 2.89 0.53
N SER A 228 4.69 1.61 0.28
CA SER A 228 5.10 1.19 -1.06
C SER A 228 3.94 1.30 -2.04
N VAL A 229 2.76 0.80 -1.65
CA VAL A 229 1.53 0.85 -2.45
C VAL A 229 0.33 1.29 -1.60
N ALA A 230 -0.69 1.87 -2.24
CA ALA A 230 -1.86 2.40 -1.55
C ALA A 230 -2.62 1.34 -0.73
N SER A 231 -2.59 0.07 -1.14
CA SER A 231 -3.29 -1.03 -0.45
C SER A 231 -2.77 -1.29 0.98
N GLU A 232 -1.54 -0.88 1.30
CA GLU A 232 -0.99 -1.05 2.65
C GLU A 232 -1.75 -0.25 3.73
N ILE A 233 -2.53 0.77 3.34
CA ILE A 233 -3.40 1.54 4.25
C ILE A 233 -4.52 0.67 4.86
N GLU A 234 -4.85 -0.46 4.25
CA GLU A 234 -5.90 -1.36 4.72
C GLU A 234 -5.70 -1.72 6.20
N LYS A 235 -4.46 -1.93 6.61
CA LYS A 235 -4.05 -2.26 7.98
C LYS A 235 -4.40 -1.18 9.00
N PHE A 236 -4.68 0.04 8.56
CA PHE A 236 -4.89 1.20 9.42
C PHE A 236 -6.28 1.82 9.27
N ILE A 237 -7.16 1.26 8.41
CA ILE A 237 -8.49 1.82 8.15
C ILE A 237 -9.29 1.94 9.46
N ASP A 238 -9.26 0.92 10.31
CA ASP A 238 -10.02 0.93 11.56
C ASP A 238 -9.46 1.94 12.57
N VAL A 239 -8.12 2.08 12.61
CA VAL A 239 -7.46 3.12 13.42
C VAL A 239 -7.82 4.51 12.92
N LEU A 240 -7.75 4.73 11.60
CA LEU A 240 -8.10 6.01 10.96
C LEU A 240 -9.60 6.34 11.06
N SER A 241 -10.44 5.32 11.28
CA SER A 241 -11.90 5.48 11.45
C SER A 241 -12.29 5.86 12.87
N LYS A 242 -11.39 5.78 13.85
CA LYS A 242 -11.65 6.19 15.22
C LYS A 242 -11.68 7.72 15.32
N ASN A 243 -12.59 8.24 16.11
CA ASN A 243 -12.71 9.69 16.35
C ASN A 243 -11.76 10.17 17.46
N SER A 244 -10.63 9.47 17.67
CA SER A 244 -9.58 9.74 18.64
C SER A 244 -8.29 10.17 17.94
N GLU A 245 -7.42 10.84 18.65
CA GLU A 245 -6.04 11.06 18.19
C GLU A 245 -5.32 9.72 18.12
N LEU A 246 -4.49 9.56 17.08
CA LEU A 246 -3.61 8.41 16.96
C LEU A 246 -2.64 8.38 18.15
N THR A 247 -2.48 7.23 18.78
CA THR A 247 -1.45 7.02 19.78
C THR A 247 -0.05 7.19 19.18
N GLU A 248 0.94 7.49 19.98
CA GLU A 248 2.33 7.58 19.50
C GLU A 248 2.80 6.25 18.86
N THR A 249 2.33 5.12 19.39
CA THR A 249 2.59 3.78 18.84
C THR A 249 1.98 3.60 17.45
N GLU A 250 0.72 4.03 17.25
CA GLU A 250 0.05 3.98 15.94
C GLU A 250 0.74 4.91 14.93
N LYS A 251 1.08 6.14 15.35
CA LYS A 251 1.84 7.07 14.51
C LYS A 251 3.20 6.49 14.10
N TYR A 252 3.93 5.92 15.06
CA TYR A 252 5.22 5.30 14.79
C TYR A 252 5.09 4.11 13.81
N ALA A 253 4.10 3.24 14.03
CA ALA A 253 3.83 2.10 13.16
C ALA A 253 3.55 2.55 11.73
N MET A 254 2.71 3.57 11.56
CA MET A 254 2.34 4.12 10.26
C MET A 254 3.53 4.82 9.57
N GLN A 255 4.36 5.56 10.32
CA GLN A 255 5.51 6.28 9.77
C GLN A 255 6.68 5.37 9.38
N ASN A 256 6.84 4.25 10.07
CA ASN A 256 7.96 3.33 9.88
C ASN A 256 7.58 2.06 9.12
N GLU A 257 6.37 2.00 8.54
CA GLU A 257 5.85 0.84 7.80
C GLU A 257 5.90 -0.46 8.61
N VAL A 258 5.76 -0.31 9.93
CA VAL A 258 5.71 -1.48 10.80
C VAL A 258 4.34 -2.13 10.60
N PRO A 259 4.27 -3.37 10.10
CA PRO A 259 3.01 -4.08 10.01
C PRO A 259 2.39 -4.16 11.40
N VAL A 260 1.24 -3.53 11.59
CA VAL A 260 0.36 -3.88 12.71
C VAL A 260 -0.46 -5.05 12.21
N LEU A 261 -0.55 -6.11 12.99
CA LEU A 261 -1.37 -7.26 12.64
C LEU A 261 -2.77 -6.79 12.23
N GLN A 262 -3.25 -7.23 11.06
CA GLN A 262 -4.60 -6.89 10.62
C GLN A 262 -5.60 -7.31 11.69
N ASP A 263 -6.58 -6.47 11.99
CA ASP A 263 -7.56 -6.77 13.06
C ASP A 263 -8.19 -8.16 12.88
N SER A 264 -8.54 -8.55 11.65
CA SER A 264 -9.10 -9.89 11.37
C SER A 264 -8.12 -11.04 11.62
N GLY A 265 -6.86 -10.90 11.24
CA GLY A 265 -5.83 -11.92 11.52
C GLY A 265 -5.49 -11.97 13.00
N SER A 266 -5.33 -10.81 13.62
CA SER A 266 -5.09 -10.68 15.05
C SER A 266 -6.26 -11.21 15.87
N ASP A 267 -7.52 -10.91 15.48
CA ASP A 267 -8.72 -11.41 16.14
C ASP A 267 -8.80 -12.95 16.08
N PHE A 268 -8.48 -13.53 14.92
CA PHE A 268 -8.41 -14.98 14.77
C PHE A 268 -7.42 -15.60 15.76
N ILE A 269 -6.21 -15.03 15.89
CA ILE A 269 -5.18 -15.56 16.81
C ILE A 269 -5.61 -15.36 18.26
N VAL A 270 -6.17 -14.19 18.60
CA VAL A 270 -6.70 -13.89 19.94
C VAL A 270 -7.81 -14.89 20.30
N ASP A 271 -8.75 -15.14 19.41
CA ASP A 271 -9.83 -16.12 19.65
C ASP A 271 -9.29 -17.55 19.70
N TYR A 272 -8.25 -17.86 18.91
CA TYR A 272 -7.55 -19.13 19.01
C TYR A 272 -6.94 -19.32 20.40
N ILE A 273 -6.20 -18.31 20.91
CA ILE A 273 -5.59 -18.32 22.25
C ILE A 273 -6.67 -18.45 23.36
N LYS A 274 -7.81 -17.75 23.25
CA LYS A 274 -8.90 -17.82 24.22
C LYS A 274 -9.55 -19.20 24.31
N ASN A 275 -9.65 -19.89 23.18
CA ASN A 275 -10.37 -21.15 23.06
C ASN A 275 -9.45 -22.39 23.28
N HIS A 276 -8.15 -22.15 23.51
CA HIS A 276 -7.19 -23.21 23.77
C HIS A 276 -6.36 -22.89 25.02
N ASP A 277 -5.81 -23.92 25.69
CA ASP A 277 -4.99 -23.75 26.92
C ASP A 277 -3.56 -23.32 26.56
N ILE A 278 -3.42 -22.12 25.99
CA ILE A 278 -2.14 -21.53 25.59
C ILE A 278 -1.68 -20.59 26.69
N LYS A 279 -0.48 -20.82 27.24
CA LYS A 279 0.15 -20.03 28.29
C LYS A 279 1.49 -19.47 27.88
N ASN A 280 2.29 -20.25 27.18
CA ASN A 280 3.64 -19.86 26.75
C ASN A 280 3.66 -19.64 25.23
N ILE A 281 3.90 -18.40 24.81
CA ILE A 281 3.91 -18.00 23.40
C ILE A 281 5.32 -17.59 23.00
N LEU A 282 5.79 -18.13 21.88
CA LEU A 282 6.95 -17.58 21.17
C LEU A 282 6.46 -16.79 19.97
N GLU A 283 6.87 -15.55 19.85
CA GLU A 283 6.66 -14.73 18.67
C GLU A 283 7.98 -14.46 17.96
N VAL A 284 8.03 -14.75 16.67
CA VAL A 284 9.18 -14.45 15.80
C VAL A 284 8.81 -13.25 14.93
N GLY A 285 9.39 -12.09 15.27
CA GLY A 285 9.05 -10.79 14.69
C GLY A 285 8.25 -9.93 15.66
N THR A 286 8.92 -9.29 16.63
CA THR A 286 8.29 -8.40 17.63
C THR A 286 7.75 -7.14 17.02
N ALA A 287 8.41 -6.64 15.98
CA ALA A 287 8.18 -5.29 15.46
C ALA A 287 8.20 -4.24 16.59
N ILE A 288 7.07 -3.62 16.90
CA ILE A 288 6.93 -2.65 17.99
C ILE A 288 6.19 -3.22 19.23
N GLY A 289 5.98 -4.53 19.25
CA GLY A 289 5.41 -5.25 20.41
C GLY A 289 3.89 -5.28 20.48
N THR A 290 3.18 -4.85 19.47
CA THR A 290 1.70 -4.74 19.49
C THR A 290 1.03 -6.09 19.67
N SER A 291 1.43 -7.12 18.93
CA SER A 291 0.90 -8.48 19.01
C SER A 291 1.25 -9.13 20.35
N ALA A 292 2.50 -9.05 20.79
CA ALA A 292 2.95 -9.57 22.08
C ALA A 292 2.14 -8.98 23.25
N ILE A 293 1.92 -7.66 23.24
CA ILE A 293 1.10 -6.96 24.24
C ILE A 293 -0.34 -7.47 24.20
N ARG A 294 -0.93 -7.56 23.01
CA ARG A 294 -2.31 -8.03 22.82
C ARG A 294 -2.48 -9.46 23.31
N PHE A 295 -1.55 -10.35 23.01
CA PHE A 295 -1.59 -11.75 23.47
C PHE A 295 -1.48 -11.84 25.00
N ALA A 296 -0.54 -11.11 25.60
CA ALA A 296 -0.38 -11.10 27.04
C ALA A 296 -1.59 -10.50 27.79
N GLN A 297 -2.35 -9.61 27.17
CA GLN A 297 -3.56 -9.00 27.76
C GLN A 297 -4.79 -9.94 27.78
N ILE A 298 -4.78 -11.06 27.03
CA ILE A 298 -5.92 -11.99 26.97
C ILE A 298 -6.19 -12.60 28.34
N ARG A 299 -5.17 -13.06 29.04
CA ARG A 299 -5.23 -13.65 30.40
C ARG A 299 -3.97 -13.33 31.18
N SER A 300 -4.05 -13.35 32.51
CA SER A 300 -2.93 -13.02 33.39
C SER A 300 -1.84 -14.12 33.48
N ASP A 301 -2.17 -15.34 33.06
CA ASP A 301 -1.26 -16.50 33.06
C ASP A 301 -0.50 -16.68 31.72
N ILE A 302 -0.71 -15.79 30.75
CA ILE A 302 0.00 -15.83 29.47
C ILE A 302 1.35 -15.10 29.59
N HIS A 303 2.40 -15.81 29.15
CA HIS A 303 3.77 -15.30 29.01
C HIS A 303 4.18 -15.34 27.53
N VAL A 304 4.80 -14.25 27.07
CA VAL A 304 5.24 -14.12 25.67
C VAL A 304 6.76 -13.92 25.65
N THR A 305 7.44 -14.76 24.89
CA THR A 305 8.82 -14.50 24.47
C THR A 305 8.77 -14.03 23.03
N THR A 306 9.36 -12.87 22.74
CA THR A 306 9.31 -12.28 21.39
C THR A 306 10.70 -11.84 20.94
N ILE A 307 11.03 -12.01 19.65
CA ILE A 307 12.37 -11.80 19.12
C ILE A 307 12.33 -10.77 17.98
N GLU A 308 13.19 -9.75 18.06
CA GLU A 308 13.35 -8.71 17.03
C GLU A 308 14.82 -8.53 16.66
N ILE A 309 15.10 -8.54 15.36
CA ILE A 309 16.44 -8.36 14.81
C ILE A 309 16.81 -6.88 14.63
N ASP A 310 15.83 -6.00 14.46
CA ASP A 310 16.04 -4.57 14.31
C ASP A 310 16.13 -3.90 15.69
N GLU A 311 17.27 -3.30 15.98
CA GLU A 311 17.54 -2.68 17.29
C GLU A 311 16.56 -1.55 17.61
N LYS A 312 16.22 -0.72 16.62
CA LYS A 312 15.32 0.42 16.84
C LYS A 312 13.89 -0.07 17.13
N ARG A 313 13.40 -1.06 16.39
CA ARG A 313 12.09 -1.69 16.65
C ARG A 313 12.05 -2.34 18.01
N HIS A 314 13.11 -3.08 18.36
CA HIS A 314 13.23 -3.69 19.69
C HIS A 314 13.17 -2.67 20.82
N GLN A 315 13.88 -1.52 20.72
CA GLN A 315 13.83 -0.46 21.72
C GLN A 315 12.42 0.13 21.86
N VAL A 316 11.71 0.33 20.74
CA VAL A 316 10.31 0.80 20.75
C VAL A 316 9.39 -0.26 21.37
N ALA A 317 9.54 -1.53 21.01
CA ALA A 317 8.77 -2.63 21.60
C ALA A 317 8.92 -2.69 23.12
N ARG A 318 10.15 -2.61 23.62
CA ARG A 318 10.42 -2.57 25.07
C ARG A 318 9.71 -1.43 25.77
N LYS A 319 9.78 -0.22 25.21
CA LYS A 319 9.07 0.94 25.74
C LYS A 319 7.55 0.71 25.78
N ASN A 320 6.97 0.22 24.70
CA ASN A 320 5.53 -0.06 24.62
C ASN A 320 5.11 -1.13 25.63
N ILE A 321 5.92 -2.18 25.83
CA ILE A 321 5.69 -3.25 26.80
C ILE A 321 5.74 -2.70 28.24
N GLU A 322 6.67 -1.81 28.52
CA GLU A 322 6.80 -1.15 29.83
C GLU A 322 5.61 -0.23 30.11
N GLU A 323 5.21 0.60 29.14
CA GLU A 323 4.03 1.47 29.23
C GLU A 323 2.73 0.70 29.41
N ALA A 324 2.64 -0.51 28.83
CA ALA A 324 1.52 -1.43 29.03
C ALA A 324 1.54 -2.14 30.40
N GLY A 325 2.59 -2.01 31.20
CA GLY A 325 2.74 -2.69 32.49
C GLY A 325 2.98 -4.21 32.37
N LEU A 326 3.53 -4.67 31.23
CA LEU A 326 3.63 -6.09 30.90
C LEU A 326 5.07 -6.66 30.93
N SER A 327 6.04 -5.89 31.40
CA SER A 327 7.46 -6.26 31.41
C SER A 327 7.77 -7.58 32.20
N GLN A 328 6.90 -7.97 33.12
CA GLN A 328 7.04 -9.25 33.87
C GLN A 328 6.51 -10.45 33.09
N ARG A 329 5.72 -10.24 32.04
CA ARG A 329 5.07 -11.31 31.27
C ARG A 329 5.51 -11.37 29.82
N ILE A 330 6.18 -10.33 29.32
CA ILE A 330 6.70 -10.28 27.96
C ILE A 330 8.23 -10.13 28.03
N ASN A 331 8.92 -11.15 27.54
CA ASN A 331 10.37 -11.17 27.39
C ASN A 331 10.72 -10.80 25.94
N ALA A 332 11.09 -9.54 25.70
CA ALA A 332 11.52 -9.08 24.39
C ALA A 332 13.03 -9.25 24.21
N ILE A 333 13.45 -10.08 23.27
CA ILE A 333 14.84 -10.43 23.00
C ILE A 333 15.31 -9.70 21.74
N TYR A 334 16.42 -8.99 21.82
CA TYR A 334 17.09 -8.43 20.65
C TYR A 334 18.04 -9.45 20.03
N GLY A 335 17.92 -9.72 18.75
CA GLY A 335 18.84 -10.57 18.01
C GLY A 335 18.22 -11.34 16.84
N ASP A 336 19.07 -12.09 16.15
CA ASP A 336 18.61 -12.98 15.06
C ASP A 336 17.95 -14.24 15.66
N ALA A 337 16.67 -14.43 15.34
CA ALA A 337 15.89 -15.58 15.79
C ALA A 337 16.50 -16.93 15.40
N LEU A 338 17.28 -16.98 14.32
CA LEU A 338 17.98 -18.22 13.91
C LEU A 338 19.24 -18.49 14.73
N ALA A 339 19.77 -17.50 15.45
CA ALA A 339 20.98 -17.61 16.27
C ALA A 339 20.68 -17.74 17.77
N ILE A 340 19.53 -17.24 18.23
CA ILE A 340 19.15 -17.24 19.64
C ILE A 340 18.85 -18.67 20.12
N GLU A 341 19.40 -19.03 21.28
CA GLU A 341 19.09 -20.29 21.96
C GLU A 341 17.96 -20.07 22.98
N LEU A 342 16.94 -20.90 22.90
CA LEU A 342 15.81 -20.95 23.82
C LEU A 342 15.72 -22.34 24.45
N ASN A 343 15.55 -22.38 25.79
CA ASN A 343 15.54 -23.61 26.55
C ASN A 343 14.20 -23.90 27.23
N GLN A 344 13.09 -23.42 26.61
CA GLN A 344 11.73 -23.62 27.10
C GLN A 344 10.83 -24.11 25.98
N SER A 345 9.71 -24.77 26.34
CA SER A 345 8.67 -25.15 25.38
C SER A 345 7.58 -24.12 25.31
N PHE A 346 6.89 -24.09 24.17
CA PHE A 346 5.82 -23.14 23.85
C PHE A 346 4.55 -23.85 23.42
N ASP A 347 3.41 -23.31 23.86
CA ASP A 347 2.09 -23.80 23.47
C ASP A 347 1.66 -23.23 22.13
N LEU A 348 2.15 -22.02 21.81
CA LEU A 348 1.99 -21.38 20.52
C LEU A 348 3.31 -20.78 20.05
N ILE A 349 3.67 -21.07 18.81
CA ILE A 349 4.76 -20.40 18.10
C ILE A 349 4.14 -19.59 16.97
N PHE A 350 4.26 -18.27 17.06
CA PHE A 350 3.74 -17.32 16.06
C PHE A 350 4.89 -16.82 15.19
N ILE A 351 4.79 -17.05 13.87
CA ILE A 351 5.80 -16.65 12.89
C ILE A 351 5.24 -15.50 12.05
N ASP A 352 5.69 -14.27 12.34
CA ASP A 352 5.38 -13.05 11.59
C ASP A 352 6.65 -12.20 11.40
N ALA A 353 7.64 -12.76 10.75
CA ALA A 353 8.93 -12.12 10.51
C ALA A 353 9.26 -12.08 9.00
N ALA A 354 10.55 -12.12 8.67
CA ALA A 354 11.02 -12.15 7.30
C ALA A 354 10.53 -13.40 6.55
N LYS A 355 9.52 -13.24 5.70
CA LYS A 355 8.83 -14.31 4.94
C LYS A 355 9.76 -15.23 4.17
N ALA A 356 10.93 -14.70 3.78
CA ALA A 356 11.98 -15.45 3.11
C ALA A 356 12.60 -16.57 3.98
N GLN A 357 12.40 -16.52 5.29
CA GLN A 357 13.00 -17.42 6.30
C GLN A 357 11.98 -18.35 6.97
N TYR A 358 10.72 -18.33 6.57
CA TYR A 358 9.64 -19.06 7.25
C TYR A 358 9.92 -20.55 7.43
N ILE A 359 10.48 -21.25 6.42
CA ILE A 359 10.88 -22.65 6.54
C ILE A 359 11.97 -22.82 7.63
N ASN A 360 12.93 -21.90 7.67
CA ASN A 360 14.02 -21.96 8.66
C ASN A 360 13.49 -21.71 10.07
N PHE A 361 12.59 -20.74 10.26
CA PHE A 361 11.94 -20.50 11.55
C PHE A 361 11.08 -21.68 11.97
N PHE A 362 10.28 -22.25 11.07
CA PHE A 362 9.49 -23.44 11.36
C PHE A 362 10.35 -24.60 11.84
N ASN A 363 11.41 -24.95 11.11
CA ASN A 363 12.31 -26.03 11.45
C ASN A 363 13.08 -25.75 12.75
N ARG A 364 13.49 -24.50 12.98
CA ARG A 364 14.24 -24.08 14.17
C ARG A 364 13.41 -24.21 15.44
N PHE A 365 12.14 -23.80 15.38
CA PHE A 365 11.31 -23.67 16.57
C PHE A 365 10.31 -24.82 16.76
N SER A 366 9.99 -25.61 15.75
CA SER A 366 9.11 -26.77 15.90
C SER A 366 9.56 -27.78 16.96
N PRO A 367 10.87 -28.00 17.24
CA PRO A 367 11.29 -28.86 18.35
C PRO A 367 10.91 -28.31 19.74
N LEU A 368 10.74 -26.99 19.88
CA LEU A 368 10.36 -26.29 21.12
C LEU A 368 8.85 -26.27 21.34
N LEU A 369 8.05 -26.81 20.42
CA LEU A 369 6.61 -26.88 20.57
C LEU A 369 6.21 -27.92 21.63
N SER A 370 5.33 -27.55 22.57
CA SER A 370 4.74 -28.48 23.54
C SER A 370 3.93 -29.57 22.83
N GLU A 371 3.56 -30.62 23.52
CA GLU A 371 2.89 -31.79 22.94
C GLU A 371 1.61 -31.43 22.19
N ASN A 372 0.78 -30.56 22.76
CA ASN A 372 -0.47 -30.09 22.16
C ASN A 372 -0.34 -28.70 21.55
N GLY A 373 0.88 -28.20 21.35
CA GLY A 373 1.16 -26.85 20.85
C GLY A 373 0.88 -26.73 19.36
N VAL A 374 0.85 -25.45 18.91
CA VAL A 374 0.59 -25.11 17.52
C VAL A 374 1.60 -24.09 16.99
N ILE A 375 1.86 -24.16 15.69
CA ILE A 375 2.60 -23.12 14.98
C ILE A 375 1.61 -22.38 14.10
N ILE A 376 1.52 -21.05 14.28
CA ILE A 376 0.72 -20.18 13.45
C ILE A 376 1.65 -19.29 12.62
N SER A 377 1.41 -19.22 11.31
CA SER A 377 2.14 -18.33 10.41
C SER A 377 1.18 -17.40 9.69
N ASP A 378 1.51 -16.11 9.63
CA ASP A 378 0.69 -15.07 9.03
C ASP A 378 1.20 -14.67 7.64
N ASN A 379 0.35 -13.92 6.90
CA ASN A 379 0.66 -13.29 5.61
C ASN A 379 0.99 -14.28 4.47
N LEU A 380 0.26 -15.38 4.39
CA LEU A 380 0.48 -16.41 3.38
C LEU A 380 -0.18 -16.11 2.01
N SER A 381 -1.16 -15.21 1.93
CA SER A 381 -1.74 -14.75 0.67
C SER A 381 -0.89 -13.64 0.02
N PHE A 382 -0.23 -12.85 0.85
CA PHE A 382 0.59 -11.71 0.42
C PHE A 382 -0.16 -10.81 -0.58
N HIS A 383 -1.32 -10.29 -0.13
CA HIS A 383 -2.22 -9.43 -0.90
C HIS A 383 -2.70 -10.09 -2.22
N GLY A 384 -2.98 -11.37 -2.20
CA GLY A 384 -3.42 -12.14 -3.39
C GLY A 384 -2.32 -12.46 -4.41
N MET A 385 -1.08 -11.98 -4.18
CA MET A 385 0.03 -12.23 -5.11
C MET A 385 0.54 -13.68 -5.07
N VAL A 386 0.21 -14.42 -4.03
CA VAL A 386 0.53 -15.85 -3.95
C VAL A 386 -0.32 -16.65 -4.94
N GLU A 387 -1.58 -16.28 -5.12
CA GLU A 387 -2.49 -16.87 -6.10
C GLU A 387 -2.17 -16.36 -7.50
N ASP A 388 -2.01 -15.04 -7.66
CA ASP A 388 -1.77 -14.38 -8.95
C ASP A 388 -0.50 -13.51 -8.95
N LEU A 389 0.57 -14.05 -9.50
CA LEU A 389 1.85 -13.34 -9.67
C LEU A 389 1.79 -12.18 -10.68
N SER A 390 0.74 -12.11 -11.52
CA SER A 390 0.60 -11.00 -12.47
C SER A 390 0.30 -9.66 -11.80
N LEU A 391 -0.09 -9.69 -10.52
CA LEU A 391 -0.32 -8.51 -9.69
C LEU A 391 0.95 -7.71 -9.37
N THR A 392 2.15 -8.24 -9.66
CA THR A 392 3.42 -7.52 -9.45
C THR A 392 4.43 -7.80 -10.56
N ARG A 393 5.21 -6.75 -10.91
CA ARG A 393 6.42 -6.89 -11.75
C ARG A 393 7.71 -6.63 -10.96
N ASN A 394 7.58 -6.27 -9.69
CA ASN A 394 8.73 -6.03 -8.85
C ASN A 394 9.47 -7.36 -8.63
N TYR A 395 10.71 -7.42 -9.11
CA TYR A 395 11.51 -8.65 -9.05
C TYR A 395 11.76 -9.14 -7.62
N SER A 396 11.92 -8.23 -6.67
CA SER A 396 12.09 -8.57 -5.24
C SER A 396 10.79 -9.18 -4.69
N THR A 397 9.64 -8.60 -5.02
CA THR A 397 8.32 -9.12 -4.64
C THR A 397 8.06 -10.49 -5.26
N ILE A 398 8.37 -10.68 -6.54
CA ILE A 398 8.23 -11.97 -7.23
C ILE A 398 9.09 -13.05 -6.54
N LYS A 399 10.34 -12.71 -6.16
CA LYS A 399 11.20 -13.64 -5.41
C LYS A 399 10.61 -13.99 -4.05
N LEU A 400 10.03 -13.00 -3.36
CA LEU A 400 9.42 -13.21 -2.05
C LEU A 400 8.19 -14.12 -2.16
N VAL A 401 7.28 -13.84 -3.09
CA VAL A 401 6.09 -14.67 -3.35
C VAL A 401 6.47 -16.11 -3.69
N LYS A 402 7.52 -16.32 -4.50
CA LYS A 402 8.03 -17.66 -4.77
C LYS A 402 8.51 -18.40 -3.50
N LYS A 403 9.07 -17.67 -2.51
CA LYS A 403 9.47 -18.26 -1.23
C LYS A 403 8.25 -18.58 -0.36
N ILE A 404 7.22 -17.74 -0.35
CA ILE A 404 5.96 -18.02 0.34
C ILE A 404 5.29 -19.26 -0.26
N ARG A 405 5.20 -19.37 -1.59
CA ARG A 405 4.69 -20.59 -2.25
C ARG A 405 5.46 -21.85 -1.86
N LYS A 406 6.80 -21.76 -1.76
CA LYS A 406 7.61 -22.88 -1.27
C LYS A 406 7.31 -23.24 0.19
N TYR A 407 7.04 -22.23 1.03
CA TYR A 407 6.65 -22.48 2.41
C TYR A 407 5.27 -23.14 2.51
N ILE A 408 4.29 -22.69 1.73
CA ILE A 408 2.96 -23.30 1.66
C ILE A 408 3.08 -24.78 1.22
N GLU A 409 3.90 -25.06 0.21
CA GLU A 409 4.14 -26.43 -0.26
C GLU A 409 4.83 -27.27 0.83
N PHE A 410 5.84 -26.71 1.51
CA PHE A 410 6.48 -27.34 2.66
C PHE A 410 5.46 -27.69 3.76
N LEU A 411 4.52 -26.79 4.09
CA LEU A 411 3.48 -27.05 5.08
C LEU A 411 2.50 -28.15 4.63
N LYS A 412 2.12 -28.17 3.36
CA LYS A 412 1.20 -29.17 2.79
C LYS A 412 1.79 -30.57 2.74
N THR A 413 3.10 -30.68 2.52
CA THR A 413 3.81 -31.94 2.35
C THR A 413 4.56 -32.41 3.61
N ASN A 414 4.44 -31.64 4.72
CA ASN A 414 5.13 -31.97 5.96
C ASN A 414 4.64 -33.33 6.56
N GLU A 415 5.55 -34.25 6.84
CA GLU A 415 5.21 -35.56 7.35
C GLU A 415 4.86 -35.57 8.86
N ASP A 416 5.45 -34.63 9.63
CA ASP A 416 5.31 -34.55 11.09
C ASP A 416 4.16 -33.65 11.54
N PHE A 417 3.71 -32.74 10.64
CA PHE A 417 2.70 -31.75 10.96
C PHE A 417 1.51 -31.80 9.99
N LYS A 418 0.31 -31.63 10.54
CA LYS A 418 -0.91 -31.34 9.79
C LYS A 418 -1.18 -29.85 9.84
N THR A 419 -1.38 -29.22 8.67
CA THR A 419 -1.61 -27.78 8.54
C THR A 419 -2.98 -27.48 7.96
N ASP A 420 -3.73 -26.62 8.64
CA ASP A 420 -4.97 -26.01 8.16
C ASP A 420 -4.70 -24.58 7.69
N PHE A 421 -5.30 -24.18 6.56
CA PHE A 421 -5.14 -22.86 5.98
C PHE A 421 -6.46 -22.08 6.10
N TYR A 422 -6.37 -20.80 6.48
CA TYR A 422 -7.52 -19.93 6.70
C TYR A 422 -7.39 -18.67 5.87
N GLU A 423 -8.45 -18.33 5.15
CA GLU A 423 -8.57 -17.08 4.36
C GLU A 423 -9.01 -15.92 5.26
N VAL A 424 -8.24 -15.65 6.31
CA VAL A 424 -8.47 -14.58 7.28
C VAL A 424 -7.26 -13.66 7.27
N GLY A 425 -7.48 -12.35 7.31
CA GLY A 425 -6.39 -11.39 7.15
C GLY A 425 -5.69 -11.52 5.80
N ASP A 426 -4.37 -11.60 5.82
CA ASP A 426 -3.53 -11.85 4.64
C ASP A 426 -3.14 -13.35 4.51
N GLY A 427 -4.03 -14.25 4.98
CA GLY A 427 -3.85 -15.70 4.94
C GLY A 427 -3.04 -16.26 6.12
N ILE A 428 -3.67 -17.13 6.91
CA ILE A 428 -3.09 -17.75 8.10
C ILE A 428 -2.99 -19.26 7.92
N SER A 429 -1.90 -19.86 8.42
CA SER A 429 -1.80 -21.31 8.60
C SER A 429 -1.71 -21.67 10.08
N VAL A 430 -2.31 -22.81 10.45
CA VAL A 430 -2.22 -23.41 11.78
C VAL A 430 -1.72 -24.85 11.62
N SER A 431 -0.51 -25.10 12.11
CA SER A 431 0.17 -26.41 12.03
C SER A 431 0.22 -27.07 13.40
N ARG A 432 -0.21 -28.33 13.48
CA ARG A 432 -0.19 -29.18 14.69
C ARG A 432 0.60 -30.46 14.41
N ARG A 433 1.25 -31.04 15.43
CA ARG A 433 1.86 -32.37 15.30
C ARG A 433 0.79 -33.40 14.92
N LYS A 434 1.16 -34.39 14.11
CA LYS A 434 0.28 -35.54 13.75
C LYS A 434 0.16 -36.53 14.88
#